data_551bc2b3db82a794df2552c3ba266529
#
_entry.id   551bc2b3db82a794df2552c3ba266529
#
_cell.length_a   1.000
_cell.length_b   1.000
_cell.length_c   1.000
_cell.angle_alpha   90.00
_cell.angle_beta   90.00
_cell.angle_gamma   90.00
#
_symmetry.space_group_name_H-M   'P 1'
#
loop_
_entity.id
_entity.type
_entity.pdbx_description
1 polymer ?
#
loop_
_entity_poly.entity_id
_entity_poly.type
_entity_poly.pdbx_seq_one_letter_code
_entity_poly.pdbx_strand_id
1 'polypeptide(L)'
;MLTYHQSIFKMIMANWLNSDHVIIDTETTGLMASDEIIEITIINMRGEILLNTLVKPSRPIPPEVTKINNITNEMVADAPAWCDVFPAALKIIRKHKWLAWNSSFDARLMVQTCLQTGFFDDLKPHLITSIIMAIETRHIDAKAVYDQWYGEFDEKRKNFKRQILATAAARHGIPTAGAHRALADCLMILGVLKQVCQPEVA
;
A
#
# COMPACT_ATOMS: atom_id res chain seq x y z
N MET A 1 15.82 13.99 22.10
CA MET A 1 16.85 14.01 21.02
C MET A 1 16.81 12.67 20.29
N LEU A 2 16.67 12.67 18.98
CA LEU A 2 16.71 11.44 18.16
C LEU A 2 18.09 10.80 18.25
N THR A 3 18.15 9.47 18.21
CA THR A 3 19.40 8.75 18.03
C THR A 3 19.93 8.99 16.61
N TYR A 4 21.24 8.77 16.36
CA TYR A 4 21.81 8.81 15.01
C TYR A 4 21.06 7.92 14.02
N HIS A 5 20.70 6.71 14.47
CA HIS A 5 19.90 5.77 13.69
C HIS A 5 18.53 6.34 13.30
N GLN A 6 17.78 6.88 14.26
CA GLN A 6 16.48 7.51 13.99
C GLN A 6 16.59 8.70 13.04
N SER A 7 17.67 9.47 13.13
CA SER A 7 17.90 10.62 12.24
C SER A 7 18.08 10.19 10.79
N ILE A 8 18.75 9.07 10.53
CA ILE A 8 18.91 8.51 9.16
C ILE A 8 17.55 8.13 8.59
N PHE A 9 16.72 7.39 9.33
CA PHE A 9 15.41 6.97 8.83
C PHE A 9 14.44 8.13 8.67
N LYS A 10 14.48 9.13 9.55
CA LYS A 10 13.76 10.39 9.38
C LYS A 10 14.15 11.10 8.08
N MET A 11 15.44 11.15 7.77
CA MET A 11 15.94 11.75 6.51
C MET A 11 15.47 10.98 5.27
N ILE A 12 15.43 9.65 5.31
CA ILE A 12 14.88 8.80 4.23
C ILE A 12 13.41 9.14 3.99
N MET A 13 12.58 9.17 5.05
CA MET A 13 11.15 9.51 4.96
C MET A 13 10.93 10.94 4.47
N ALA A 14 11.73 11.90 4.92
CA ALA A 14 11.68 13.28 4.44
C ALA A 14 12.01 13.39 2.94
N ASN A 15 12.95 12.60 2.44
CA ASN A 15 13.26 12.55 1.01
C ASN A 15 12.06 12.02 0.20
N TRP A 16 11.31 11.05 0.69
CA TRP A 16 10.09 10.58 0.01
C TRP A 16 9.03 11.67 -0.10
N LEU A 17 8.80 12.42 1.00
CA LEU A 17 7.82 13.51 1.02
C LEU A 17 8.14 14.63 0.02
N ASN A 18 9.42 14.84 -0.28
CA ASN A 18 9.90 15.88 -1.19
C ASN A 18 10.17 15.38 -2.63
N SER A 19 9.71 14.18 -2.95
CA SER A 19 9.92 13.54 -4.25
C SER A 19 8.60 13.28 -4.98
N ASP A 20 8.68 12.71 -6.18
CA ASP A 20 7.53 12.31 -7.00
C ASP A 20 7.04 10.88 -6.70
N HIS A 21 7.34 10.36 -5.51
CA HIS A 21 6.81 9.07 -5.06
C HIS A 21 5.27 9.12 -4.92
N VAL A 22 4.65 7.95 -4.98
CA VAL A 22 3.23 7.78 -4.71
C VAL A 22 3.04 6.77 -3.56
N ILE A 23 1.89 6.82 -2.92
CA ILE A 23 1.49 5.83 -1.91
C ILE A 23 0.38 4.99 -2.53
N ILE A 24 0.49 3.68 -2.39
CA ILE A 24 -0.50 2.70 -2.84
C ILE A 24 -0.97 1.91 -1.63
N ASP A 25 -2.26 1.60 -1.62
CA ASP A 25 -2.85 0.63 -0.72
C ASP A 25 -3.94 -0.15 -1.45
N THR A 26 -4.14 -1.42 -1.07
CA THR A 26 -5.11 -2.31 -1.68
C THR A 26 -5.91 -3.07 -0.64
N GLU A 27 -7.24 -3.17 -0.83
CA GLU A 27 -8.09 -4.12 -0.14
C GLU A 27 -8.31 -5.36 -1.01
N THR A 28 -8.47 -6.51 -0.37
CA THR A 28 -8.48 -7.81 -1.07
C THR A 28 -9.58 -8.72 -0.55
N THR A 29 -9.89 -9.79 -1.29
CA THR A 29 -10.81 -10.85 -0.86
C THR A 29 -10.22 -11.74 0.23
N GLY A 30 -8.93 -11.59 0.56
CA GLY A 30 -8.23 -12.36 1.58
C GLY A 30 -6.71 -12.36 1.37
N LEU A 31 -6.02 -13.32 1.99
CA LEU A 31 -4.55 -13.36 2.04
C LEU A 31 -3.93 -14.53 1.24
N MET A 32 -4.78 -15.40 0.68
CA MET A 32 -4.35 -16.63 0.01
C MET A 32 -3.91 -16.37 -1.44
N ALA A 33 -3.26 -17.34 -2.06
CA ALA A 33 -2.81 -17.25 -3.45
C ALA A 33 -3.94 -17.16 -4.50
N SER A 34 -5.17 -17.37 -4.08
CA SER A 34 -6.38 -17.26 -4.93
C SER A 34 -7.13 -15.94 -4.70
N ASP A 35 -6.69 -15.09 -3.78
CA ASP A 35 -7.41 -13.86 -3.46
C ASP A 35 -7.09 -12.73 -4.45
N GLU A 36 -8.00 -11.79 -4.57
CA GLU A 36 -7.99 -10.74 -5.57
C GLU A 36 -8.14 -9.36 -4.93
N ILE A 37 -7.66 -8.32 -5.60
CA ILE A 37 -7.87 -6.93 -5.20
C ILE A 37 -9.34 -6.55 -5.44
N ILE A 38 -9.95 -5.90 -4.44
CA ILE A 38 -11.33 -5.38 -4.48
C ILE A 38 -11.41 -3.86 -4.29
N GLU A 39 -10.32 -3.22 -3.88
CA GLU A 39 -10.16 -1.77 -3.87
C GLU A 39 -8.69 -1.44 -4.09
N ILE A 40 -8.41 -0.39 -4.85
CA ILE A 40 -7.06 0.16 -4.99
C ILE A 40 -7.11 1.68 -4.90
N THR A 41 -6.19 2.25 -4.13
CA THR A 41 -5.96 3.68 -4.06
C THR A 41 -4.51 4.01 -4.34
N ILE A 42 -4.28 5.07 -5.11
CA ILE A 42 -2.96 5.67 -5.34
C ILE A 42 -3.07 7.17 -5.09
N ILE A 43 -2.26 7.69 -4.18
CA ILE A 43 -2.15 9.13 -3.92
C ILE A 43 -0.71 9.60 -4.12
N ASN A 44 -0.53 10.89 -4.39
CA ASN A 44 0.80 11.50 -4.38
C ASN A 44 1.20 11.99 -2.97
N MET A 45 2.42 12.48 -2.80
CA MET A 45 2.94 12.96 -1.49
C MET A 45 2.27 14.26 -1.00
N ARG A 46 1.39 14.89 -1.80
CA ARG A 46 0.54 16.00 -1.36
C ARG A 46 -0.81 15.52 -0.81
N GLY A 47 -1.17 14.25 -1.06
CA GLY A 47 -2.46 13.65 -0.72
C GLY A 47 -3.50 13.77 -1.83
N GLU A 48 -3.10 14.18 -3.04
CA GLU A 48 -3.97 14.21 -4.21
C GLU A 48 -4.20 12.80 -4.73
N ILE A 49 -5.45 12.45 -4.98
CA ILE A 49 -5.86 11.14 -5.49
C ILE A 49 -5.50 11.04 -6.97
N LEU A 50 -4.68 10.06 -7.32
CA LEU A 50 -4.32 9.73 -8.71
C LEU A 50 -5.17 8.57 -9.24
N LEU A 51 -5.57 7.64 -8.36
CA LEU A 51 -6.50 6.56 -8.63
C LEU A 51 -7.19 6.21 -7.31
N ASN A 52 -8.50 5.99 -7.34
CA ASN A 52 -9.26 5.46 -6.21
C ASN A 52 -10.51 4.77 -6.75
N THR A 53 -10.58 3.46 -6.65
CA THR A 53 -11.70 2.70 -7.19
C THR A 53 -11.89 1.36 -6.50
N LEU A 54 -13.13 0.94 -6.37
CA LEU A 54 -13.48 -0.46 -6.13
C LEU A 54 -13.18 -1.27 -7.38
N VAL A 55 -12.98 -2.57 -7.19
CA VAL A 55 -12.72 -3.55 -8.25
C VAL A 55 -13.64 -4.73 -8.06
N LYS A 56 -14.30 -5.16 -9.14
CA LYS A 56 -15.13 -6.35 -9.13
C LYS A 56 -14.27 -7.60 -9.14
N PRO A 57 -14.30 -8.43 -8.08
CA PRO A 57 -13.56 -9.67 -8.06
C PRO A 57 -14.27 -10.76 -8.90
N SER A 58 -13.54 -11.79 -9.30
CA SER A 58 -14.09 -12.95 -10.02
C SER A 58 -14.93 -13.87 -9.12
N ARG A 59 -14.76 -13.77 -7.82
CA ARG A 59 -15.45 -14.58 -6.80
C ARG A 59 -16.04 -13.70 -5.69
N PRO A 60 -17.11 -14.15 -5.01
CA PRO A 60 -17.69 -13.40 -3.91
C PRO A 60 -16.68 -13.10 -2.79
N ILE A 61 -16.80 -11.91 -2.21
CA ILE A 61 -16.02 -11.49 -1.03
C ILE A 61 -16.51 -12.31 0.17
N PRO A 62 -15.60 -12.98 0.90
CA PRO A 62 -15.97 -13.72 2.11
C PRO A 62 -16.52 -12.79 3.20
N PRO A 63 -17.57 -13.22 3.96
CA PRO A 63 -18.16 -12.37 5.00
C PRO A 63 -17.18 -11.92 6.11
N GLU A 64 -16.17 -12.73 6.41
CA GLU A 64 -15.10 -12.39 7.37
C GLU A 64 -14.23 -11.24 6.87
N VAL A 65 -13.99 -11.13 5.57
CA VAL A 65 -13.23 -10.03 4.95
C VAL A 65 -14.07 -8.75 4.94
N THR A 66 -15.37 -8.86 4.58
CA THR A 66 -16.30 -7.72 4.66
C THR A 66 -16.36 -7.13 6.08
N LYS A 67 -16.25 -7.95 7.13
CA LYS A 67 -16.20 -7.45 8.53
C LYS A 67 -14.96 -6.62 8.83
N ILE A 68 -13.88 -6.78 8.05
CA ILE A 68 -12.61 -6.08 8.24
C ILE A 68 -12.63 -4.75 7.46
N ASN A 69 -12.90 -4.81 6.15
CA ASN A 69 -12.77 -3.66 5.25
C ASN A 69 -14.10 -2.96 4.91
N ASN A 70 -15.23 -3.51 5.38
CA ASN A 70 -16.58 -3.01 5.11
C ASN A 70 -16.95 -2.94 3.60
N ILE A 71 -16.25 -3.69 2.73
CA ILE A 71 -16.59 -3.80 1.32
C ILE A 71 -17.49 -5.02 1.15
N THR A 72 -18.69 -4.79 0.63
CA THR A 72 -19.69 -5.85 0.40
C THR A 72 -19.74 -6.28 -1.06
N ASN A 73 -20.32 -7.44 -1.34
CA ASN A 73 -20.51 -7.92 -2.71
C ASN A 73 -21.39 -6.96 -3.55
N GLU A 74 -22.35 -6.30 -2.91
CA GLU A 74 -23.22 -5.31 -3.57
C GLU A 74 -22.44 -4.07 -3.99
N MET A 75 -21.48 -3.62 -3.18
CA MET A 75 -20.64 -2.46 -3.50
C MET A 75 -19.76 -2.68 -4.72
N VAL A 76 -19.31 -3.90 -4.95
CA VAL A 76 -18.44 -4.23 -6.08
C VAL A 76 -19.17 -4.83 -7.28
N ALA A 77 -20.51 -5.01 -7.19
CA ALA A 77 -21.28 -5.67 -8.24
C ALA A 77 -21.17 -4.98 -9.61
N ASP A 78 -21.18 -3.65 -9.60
CA ASP A 78 -21.08 -2.80 -10.79
C ASP A 78 -19.71 -2.10 -10.92
N ALA A 79 -18.73 -2.48 -10.07
CA ALA A 79 -17.38 -1.95 -10.17
C ALA A 79 -16.67 -2.48 -11.45
N PRO A 80 -15.69 -1.73 -11.99
CA PRO A 80 -14.88 -2.20 -13.11
C PRO A 80 -14.08 -3.46 -12.74
N ALA A 81 -13.81 -4.31 -13.73
CA ALA A 81 -12.94 -5.45 -13.54
C ALA A 81 -11.46 -5.02 -13.40
N TRP A 82 -10.63 -5.88 -12.80
CA TRP A 82 -9.20 -5.59 -12.67
C TRP A 82 -8.52 -5.25 -14.01
N CYS A 83 -8.87 -5.96 -15.06
CA CYS A 83 -8.34 -5.74 -16.41
C CYS A 83 -8.60 -4.32 -16.94
N ASP A 84 -9.68 -3.67 -16.48
CA ASP A 84 -10.03 -2.29 -16.85
C ASP A 84 -9.29 -1.26 -15.97
N VAL A 85 -9.07 -1.59 -14.70
CA VAL A 85 -8.44 -0.71 -13.70
C VAL A 85 -6.91 -0.72 -13.78
N PHE A 86 -6.32 -1.92 -13.92
CA PHE A 86 -4.88 -2.10 -13.80
C PHE A 86 -4.04 -1.31 -14.82
N PRO A 87 -4.44 -1.09 -16.08
CA PRO A 87 -3.68 -0.24 -17.00
C PRO A 87 -3.43 1.18 -16.48
N ALA A 88 -4.40 1.76 -15.76
CA ALA A 88 -4.23 3.09 -15.15
C ALA A 88 -3.25 3.04 -13.97
N ALA A 89 -3.36 2.04 -13.10
CA ALA A 89 -2.41 1.81 -12.01
C ALA A 89 -0.98 1.56 -12.54
N LEU A 90 -0.85 0.71 -13.55
CA LEU A 90 0.45 0.38 -14.18
C LEU A 90 1.13 1.61 -14.79
N LYS A 91 0.36 2.51 -15.41
CA LYS A 91 0.88 3.78 -15.95
C LYS A 91 1.51 4.64 -14.85
N ILE A 92 0.90 4.69 -13.67
CA ILE A 92 1.43 5.43 -12.52
C ILE A 92 2.67 4.72 -11.96
N ILE A 93 2.61 3.41 -11.72
CA ILE A 93 3.70 2.59 -11.18
C ILE A 93 4.95 2.64 -12.09
N ARG A 94 4.78 2.66 -13.41
CA ARG A 94 5.91 2.79 -14.34
C ARG A 94 6.60 4.14 -14.28
N LYS A 95 5.88 5.19 -13.91
CA LYS A 95 6.40 6.56 -13.82
C LYS A 95 7.04 6.85 -12.46
N HIS A 96 6.45 6.36 -11.38
CA HIS A 96 6.82 6.69 -10.01
C HIS A 96 7.37 5.47 -9.26
N LYS A 97 8.24 5.68 -8.27
CA LYS A 97 8.42 4.72 -7.18
C LYS A 97 7.23 4.83 -6.26
N TRP A 98 6.84 3.74 -5.62
CA TRP A 98 5.67 3.72 -4.79
C TRP A 98 5.92 3.09 -3.41
N LEU A 99 5.25 3.64 -2.41
CA LEU A 99 5.29 3.19 -1.03
C LEU A 99 3.98 2.50 -0.67
N ALA A 100 4.07 1.48 0.18
CA ALA A 100 2.92 0.93 0.89
C ALA A 100 3.33 0.48 2.29
N TRP A 101 2.34 0.25 3.15
CA TRP A 101 2.58 -0.32 4.47
C TRP A 101 2.64 -1.84 4.38
N ASN A 102 3.83 -2.39 4.19
CA ASN A 102 4.11 -3.78 3.81
C ASN A 102 3.98 -4.02 2.29
N SER A 103 4.69 -3.23 1.52
CA SER A 103 4.56 -3.11 0.06
C SER A 103 4.72 -4.41 -0.74
N SER A 104 5.42 -5.41 -0.20
CA SER A 104 5.52 -6.75 -0.82
C SER A 104 4.16 -7.46 -0.91
N PHE A 105 3.23 -7.14 0.00
CA PHE A 105 1.87 -7.67 -0.05
C PHE A 105 1.13 -7.10 -1.26
N ASP A 106 1.11 -5.77 -1.41
CA ASP A 106 0.42 -5.11 -2.53
C ASP A 106 1.04 -5.47 -3.88
N ALA A 107 2.38 -5.53 -3.96
CA ALA A 107 3.10 -5.97 -5.15
C ALA A 107 2.67 -7.38 -5.57
N ARG A 108 2.67 -8.33 -4.62
CA ARG A 108 2.22 -9.70 -4.86
C ARG A 108 0.75 -9.74 -5.32
N LEU A 109 -0.14 -9.01 -4.64
CA LEU A 109 -1.57 -9.02 -4.96
C LEU A 109 -1.86 -8.44 -6.36
N MET A 110 -1.13 -7.41 -6.80
CA MET A 110 -1.26 -6.89 -8.16
C MET A 110 -0.93 -7.94 -9.22
N VAL A 111 0.20 -8.65 -9.06
CA VAL A 111 0.59 -9.72 -9.99
C VAL A 111 -0.39 -10.88 -9.92
N GLN A 112 -0.77 -11.29 -8.71
CA GLN A 112 -1.70 -12.38 -8.46
C GLN A 112 -3.08 -12.10 -9.08
N THR A 113 -3.62 -10.88 -8.91
CA THR A 113 -4.91 -10.52 -9.51
C THR A 113 -4.83 -10.49 -11.04
N CYS A 114 -3.71 -10.05 -11.62
CA CYS A 114 -3.49 -10.15 -13.06
C CYS A 114 -3.54 -11.60 -13.55
N LEU A 115 -2.96 -12.54 -12.79
CA LEU A 115 -3.02 -13.98 -13.12
C LEU A 115 -4.44 -14.56 -12.98
N GLN A 116 -5.14 -14.22 -11.90
CA GLN A 116 -6.49 -14.72 -11.61
C GLN A 116 -7.54 -14.22 -12.61
N THR A 117 -7.38 -12.99 -13.11
CA THR A 117 -8.34 -12.34 -14.02
C THR A 117 -8.01 -12.49 -15.49
N GLY A 118 -6.94 -13.23 -15.84
CA GLY A 118 -6.53 -13.43 -17.23
C GLY A 118 -5.91 -12.20 -17.90
N PHE A 119 -5.50 -11.18 -17.13
CA PHE A 119 -4.88 -9.97 -17.71
C PHE A 119 -3.63 -10.27 -18.53
N PHE A 120 -2.92 -11.35 -18.21
CA PHE A 120 -1.70 -11.73 -18.90
C PHE A 120 -1.91 -12.67 -20.10
N ASP A 121 -3.11 -13.23 -20.29
CA ASP A 121 -3.34 -14.37 -21.21
C ASP A 121 -2.98 -14.04 -22.67
N ASP A 122 -3.30 -12.83 -23.13
CA ASP A 122 -3.04 -12.39 -24.51
C ASP A 122 -1.72 -11.59 -24.65
N LEU A 123 -0.94 -11.46 -23.58
CA LEU A 123 0.30 -10.68 -23.60
C LEU A 123 1.51 -11.54 -23.99
N LYS A 124 2.43 -10.93 -24.75
CA LYS A 124 3.71 -11.56 -25.06
C LYS A 124 4.57 -11.66 -23.78
N PRO A 125 5.37 -12.75 -23.62
CA PRO A 125 6.15 -13.00 -22.40
C PRO A 125 7.04 -11.82 -21.94
N HIS A 126 7.67 -11.12 -22.88
CA HIS A 126 8.52 -9.96 -22.53
C HIS A 126 7.71 -8.77 -21.96
N LEU A 127 6.44 -8.61 -22.37
CA LEU A 127 5.55 -7.58 -21.79
C LEU A 127 5.13 -7.97 -20.37
N ILE A 128 4.80 -9.24 -20.15
CA ILE A 128 4.49 -9.78 -18.81
C ILE A 128 5.70 -9.53 -17.88
N THR A 129 6.89 -9.93 -18.32
CA THR A 129 8.14 -9.69 -17.56
C THR A 129 8.32 -8.20 -17.25
N SER A 130 8.12 -7.31 -18.23
CA SER A 130 8.24 -5.86 -18.05
C SER A 130 7.23 -5.31 -17.02
N ILE A 131 6.01 -5.85 -16.98
CA ILE A 131 4.98 -5.46 -16.03
C ILE A 131 5.38 -5.92 -14.61
N ILE A 132 5.72 -7.19 -14.46
CA ILE A 132 6.13 -7.76 -13.17
C ILE A 132 7.34 -6.98 -12.63
N MET A 133 8.36 -6.74 -13.44
CA MET A 133 9.52 -5.96 -13.05
C MET A 133 9.16 -4.53 -12.62
N ALA A 134 8.21 -3.87 -13.29
CA ALA A 134 7.75 -2.54 -12.90
C ALA A 134 7.08 -2.55 -11.52
N ILE A 135 6.34 -3.59 -11.17
CA ILE A 135 5.72 -3.75 -9.85
C ILE A 135 6.81 -4.04 -8.81
N GLU A 136 7.61 -5.11 -9.01
CA GLU A 136 8.50 -5.69 -8.01
C GLU A 136 9.74 -4.83 -7.70
N THR A 137 10.23 -4.04 -8.65
CA THR A 137 11.47 -3.27 -8.47
C THR A 137 11.26 -1.82 -8.06
N ARG A 138 10.01 -1.35 -7.99
CA ARG A 138 9.73 0.07 -7.74
C ARG A 138 9.03 0.33 -6.41
N HIS A 139 8.64 -0.72 -5.67
CA HIS A 139 8.02 -0.56 -4.37
C HIS A 139 9.04 -0.33 -3.25
N ILE A 140 8.58 0.36 -2.22
CA ILE A 140 9.33 0.70 -1.02
C ILE A 140 8.44 0.36 0.17
N ASP A 141 8.95 -0.45 1.10
CA ASP A 141 8.22 -0.79 2.31
C ASP A 141 8.36 0.33 3.35
N ALA A 142 7.35 1.21 3.41
CA ALA A 142 7.30 2.30 4.36
C ALA A 142 7.26 1.80 5.82
N LYS A 143 6.60 0.65 6.05
CA LYS A 143 6.55 0.01 7.36
C LYS A 143 7.93 -0.43 7.84
N ALA A 144 8.73 -1.07 6.99
CA ALA A 144 10.06 -1.53 7.36
C ALA A 144 10.98 -0.37 7.79
N VAL A 145 10.86 0.78 7.13
CA VAL A 145 11.60 1.99 7.49
C VAL A 145 11.06 2.61 8.78
N TYR A 146 9.74 2.64 8.95
CA TYR A 146 9.11 3.11 10.19
C TYR A 146 9.46 2.23 11.39
N ASP A 147 9.42 0.91 11.25
CA ASP A 147 9.76 -0.06 12.30
C ASP A 147 11.18 0.20 12.84
N GLN A 148 12.12 0.47 11.95
CA GLN A 148 13.51 0.79 12.33
C GLN A 148 13.63 2.19 12.95
N TRP A 149 12.90 3.18 12.44
CA TRP A 149 12.87 4.52 13.03
C TRP A 149 12.26 4.48 14.43
N TYR A 150 11.17 3.75 14.63
CA TYR A 150 10.51 3.60 15.92
C TYR A 150 11.42 2.91 16.95
N GLY A 151 12.23 1.93 16.50
CA GLY A 151 13.36 1.41 17.27
C GLY A 151 12.99 0.39 18.35
N GLU A 152 11.77 -0.14 18.39
CA GLU A 152 11.39 -1.20 19.33
C GLU A 152 11.95 -2.55 18.85
N PHE A 153 13.03 -3.03 19.51
CA PHE A 153 13.70 -4.26 19.13
C PHE A 153 13.12 -5.49 19.85
N ASP A 154 12.93 -6.58 19.11
CA ASP A 154 12.53 -7.88 19.64
C ASP A 154 13.77 -8.78 19.78
N GLU A 155 14.25 -8.94 21.02
CA GLU A 155 15.44 -9.73 21.32
C GLU A 155 15.30 -11.21 20.93
N LYS A 156 14.07 -11.76 20.96
CA LYS A 156 13.83 -13.17 20.60
C LYS A 156 13.91 -13.38 19.09
N ARG A 157 13.35 -12.44 18.31
CA ARG A 157 13.34 -12.48 16.85
C ARG A 157 14.58 -11.85 16.22
N LYS A 158 15.41 -11.18 17.01
CA LYS A 158 16.59 -10.43 16.54
C LYS A 158 16.27 -9.45 15.43
N ASN A 159 15.12 -8.77 15.54
CA ASN A 159 14.64 -7.80 14.56
C ASN A 159 13.77 -6.72 15.24
N PHE A 160 13.51 -5.60 14.54
CA PHE A 160 12.56 -4.61 15.02
C PHE A 160 11.12 -5.16 15.01
N LYS A 161 10.35 -4.81 16.03
CA LYS A 161 8.93 -5.19 16.11
C LYS A 161 8.14 -4.53 15.01
N ARG A 162 7.36 -5.33 14.30
CA ARG A 162 6.47 -4.87 13.25
C ARG A 162 5.36 -4.00 13.82
N GLN A 163 5.22 -2.77 13.33
CA GLN A 163 4.18 -1.83 13.73
C GLN A 163 2.95 -1.98 12.81
N ILE A 164 1.76 -1.96 13.41
CA ILE A 164 0.49 -1.94 12.68
C ILE A 164 0.19 -0.49 12.27
N LEU A 165 -0.29 -0.24 11.05
CA LEU A 165 -0.53 1.10 10.52
C LEU A 165 -1.45 1.93 11.43
N ALA A 166 -2.62 1.39 11.82
CA ALA A 166 -3.56 2.10 12.69
C ALA A 166 -2.93 2.44 14.04
N THR A 167 -2.08 1.55 14.61
CA THR A 167 -1.35 1.82 15.85
C THR A 167 -0.31 2.92 15.67
N ALA A 168 0.44 2.89 14.57
CA ALA A 168 1.41 3.93 14.23
C ALA A 168 0.70 5.29 14.02
N ALA A 169 -0.39 5.31 13.26
CA ALA A 169 -1.21 6.49 13.03
C ALA A 169 -1.74 7.10 14.34
N ALA A 170 -2.38 6.30 15.19
CA ALA A 170 -2.90 6.74 16.49
C ALA A 170 -1.80 7.33 17.39
N ARG A 171 -0.60 6.73 17.41
CA ARG A 171 0.56 7.22 18.17
C ARG A 171 1.00 8.62 17.75
N HIS A 172 0.81 8.94 16.48
CA HIS A 172 1.14 10.26 15.92
C HIS A 172 -0.06 11.22 15.84
N GLY A 173 -1.20 10.87 16.48
CA GLY A 173 -2.39 11.71 16.46
C GLY A 173 -3.11 11.78 15.11
N ILE A 174 -2.83 10.81 14.21
CA ILE A 174 -3.49 10.72 12.91
C ILE A 174 -4.83 9.97 13.09
N PRO A 175 -5.94 10.50 12.56
CA PRO A 175 -7.22 9.83 12.62
C PRO A 175 -7.17 8.43 11.99
N THR A 176 -7.77 7.45 12.67
CA THR A 176 -7.85 6.05 12.20
C THR A 176 -9.27 5.65 11.78
N ALA A 177 -10.19 6.61 11.75
CA ALA A 177 -11.53 6.40 11.23
C ALA A 177 -11.45 6.01 9.75
N GLY A 178 -12.11 4.90 9.40
CA GLY A 178 -12.05 4.35 8.04
C GLY A 178 -10.82 3.47 7.77
N ALA A 179 -10.05 3.07 8.79
CA ALA A 179 -9.02 2.03 8.65
C ALA A 179 -9.60 0.79 7.93
N HIS A 180 -8.76 0.12 7.17
CA HIS A 180 -9.14 -0.94 6.24
C HIS A 180 -10.04 -0.45 5.09
N ARG A 181 -9.79 0.76 4.61
CA ARG A 181 -10.21 1.27 3.31
C ARG A 181 -8.99 1.90 2.67
N ALA A 182 -8.71 1.53 1.44
CA ALA A 182 -7.43 1.84 0.78
C ALA A 182 -7.09 3.35 0.78
N LEU A 183 -8.09 4.24 0.60
CA LEU A 183 -7.84 5.69 0.67
C LEU A 183 -7.47 6.14 2.10
N ALA A 184 -8.16 5.64 3.11
CA ALA A 184 -7.87 6.00 4.50
C ALA A 184 -6.48 5.51 4.91
N ASP A 185 -6.10 4.30 4.49
CA ASP A 185 -4.79 3.71 4.80
C ASP A 185 -3.67 4.47 4.07
N CYS A 186 -3.84 4.86 2.80
CA CYS A 186 -2.92 5.77 2.10
C CYS A 186 -2.74 7.10 2.85
N LEU A 187 -3.83 7.72 3.32
CA LEU A 187 -3.78 8.99 4.06
C LEU A 187 -3.14 8.81 5.45
N MET A 188 -3.36 7.68 6.12
CA MET A 188 -2.67 7.36 7.38
C MET A 188 -1.17 7.21 7.16
N ILE A 189 -0.72 6.50 6.12
CA ILE A 189 0.71 6.39 5.77
C ILE A 189 1.30 7.79 5.56
N LEU A 190 0.67 8.62 4.73
CA LEU A 190 1.13 9.99 4.47
C LEU A 190 1.19 10.84 5.74
N GLY A 191 0.16 10.72 6.60
CA GLY A 191 0.09 11.42 7.88
C GLY A 191 1.23 11.02 8.82
N VAL A 192 1.50 9.73 8.96
CA VAL A 192 2.62 9.20 9.77
C VAL A 192 3.95 9.74 9.25
N LEU A 193 4.20 9.67 7.94
CA LEU A 193 5.44 10.18 7.33
C LEU A 193 5.62 11.69 7.61
N LYS A 194 4.56 12.49 7.42
CA LYS A 194 4.59 13.93 7.68
C LYS A 194 4.88 14.22 9.15
N GLN A 195 4.24 13.50 10.07
CA GLN A 195 4.38 13.74 11.50
C GLN A 195 5.78 13.37 12.02
N VAL A 196 6.32 12.23 11.57
CA VAL A 196 7.69 11.82 11.88
C VAL A 196 8.71 12.85 11.38
N CYS A 197 8.45 13.47 10.22
CA CYS A 197 9.37 14.42 9.60
C CYS A 197 9.25 15.86 10.13
N GLN A 198 8.27 16.17 10.97
CA GLN A 198 8.18 17.51 11.60
C GLN A 198 9.45 17.83 12.40
N PRO A 199 9.84 19.11 12.46
CA PRO A 199 10.88 19.56 13.38
C PRO A 199 10.51 19.18 14.82
N GLU A 200 11.47 18.77 15.62
CA GLU A 200 11.24 18.65 17.06
C GLU A 200 10.88 20.05 17.58
N VAL A 201 9.72 20.16 18.23
CA VAL A 201 9.36 21.39 18.94
C VAL A 201 10.33 21.51 20.10
N ALA A 202 11.15 22.56 20.09
CA ALA A 202 12.14 22.85 21.12
C ALA A 202 11.49 23.19 22.45
#